data_9b7ce956efbd87ddfdc95e980b0802be
#
_entry.id   9b7ce956efbd87ddfdc95e980b0802be
#
_cell.length_a   1.000
_cell.length_b   1.000
_cell.length_c   1.000
_cell.angle_alpha   90.00
_cell.angle_beta   90.00
_cell.angle_gamma   90.00
#
_symmetry.space_group_name_H-M   'P 1'
#
loop_
_entity.id
_entity.type
_entity.pdbx_description
1 polymer ?
#
loop_
_entity_poly.entity_id
_entity_poly.type
_entity_poly.pdbx_seq_one_letter_code
_entity_poly.pdbx_strand_id
1 'polypeptide(L)'
;MSVRAAVLVALCCAASTLPGCARTVEGAARPAASVLGLLPTEAELAEAVGNGLSTFGFAPFVGGADILPDGFRTDADAAPIACVAVTDTAPRFAYEDAAVLEAARQSYFSLAAGAAVSGMDAVVVRMASEAAADRLFETFAAQWRQCDGTTVDKRLRGASDSQMTAVIDDVTDTDRILSATVVTELPPAVGRSQYQRALGVRGDTIAEVSLAVTPVGERRGDNRAKAIHAVEAILETV
;
A
#
# COMPACT_ATOMS: atom_id res chain seq x y z
N MET A 1 -62.22 -47.16 -52.20
CA MET A 1 -61.09 -46.45 -52.84
C MET A 1 -61.10 -45.06 -52.34
N SER A 2 -60.27 -44.75 -51.38
CA SER A 2 -60.21 -43.45 -50.71
C SER A 2 -58.80 -42.85 -50.87
N VAL A 3 -58.73 -41.69 -51.51
CA VAL A 3 -57.57 -40.92 -51.74
C VAL A 3 -57.41 -39.97 -50.52
N ARG A 4 -56.31 -40.09 -49.74
CA ARG A 4 -55.98 -39.17 -48.67
C ARG A 4 -55.04 -38.09 -49.21
N ALA A 5 -55.50 -36.85 -49.15
CA ALA A 5 -54.67 -35.67 -49.45
C ALA A 5 -53.81 -35.32 -48.28
N ALA A 6 -52.50 -35.21 -48.50
CA ALA A 6 -51.51 -34.71 -47.51
C ALA A 6 -51.38 -33.21 -47.69
N VAL A 7 -51.63 -32.46 -46.59
CA VAL A 7 -51.41 -30.99 -46.53
C VAL A 7 -50.01 -30.78 -45.95
N LEU A 8 -49.12 -30.20 -46.74
CA LEU A 8 -47.79 -29.73 -46.31
C LEU A 8 -47.93 -28.31 -45.75
N VAL A 9 -47.70 -28.16 -44.46
CA VAL A 9 -47.56 -26.83 -43.81
C VAL A 9 -46.07 -26.42 -43.86
N ALA A 10 -45.77 -25.43 -44.67
CA ALA A 10 -44.50 -24.80 -44.73
C ALA A 10 -44.34 -23.76 -43.57
N LEU A 11 -43.50 -24.04 -42.60
CA LEU A 11 -43.15 -23.12 -41.50
C LEU A 11 -42.06 -22.18 -42.00
N CYS A 12 -42.38 -20.89 -42.27
CA CYS A 12 -41.39 -19.85 -42.54
C CYS A 12 -40.77 -19.40 -41.24
N CYS A 13 -39.50 -19.79 -40.99
CA CYS A 13 -38.67 -19.19 -39.95
C CYS A 13 -38.15 -17.82 -40.44
N ALA A 14 -38.76 -16.74 -39.98
CA ALA A 14 -38.22 -15.39 -40.13
C ALA A 14 -37.06 -15.18 -39.15
N ALA A 15 -35.83 -15.28 -39.62
CA ALA A 15 -34.63 -14.90 -38.85
C ALA A 15 -34.55 -13.38 -38.79
N SER A 16 -34.90 -12.80 -37.64
CA SER A 16 -34.67 -11.38 -37.32
C SER A 16 -33.23 -11.15 -37.02
N THR A 17 -32.46 -10.68 -37.99
CA THR A 17 -31.09 -10.17 -37.78
C THR A 17 -31.16 -8.80 -37.12
N LEU A 18 -30.94 -8.73 -35.81
CA LEU A 18 -30.72 -7.47 -35.13
C LEU A 18 -29.29 -6.98 -35.50
N PRO A 19 -29.11 -5.77 -36.05
CA PRO A 19 -27.77 -5.19 -36.20
C PRO A 19 -27.29 -4.80 -34.84
N GLY A 20 -26.46 -5.66 -34.21
CA GLY A 20 -25.69 -5.30 -33.05
C GLY A 20 -24.67 -4.23 -33.44
N CYS A 21 -24.86 -2.99 -32.96
CA CYS A 21 -23.83 -1.97 -33.05
C CYS A 21 -22.64 -2.39 -32.18
N ALA A 22 -21.73 -3.17 -32.76
CA ALA A 22 -20.39 -3.34 -32.16
C ALA A 22 -19.67 -1.98 -32.27
N ARG A 23 -19.67 -1.20 -31.20
CA ARG A 23 -18.73 -0.09 -31.05
C ARG A 23 -17.35 -0.71 -30.84
N THR A 24 -16.55 -0.72 -31.88
CA THR A 24 -15.09 -0.89 -31.74
C THR A 24 -14.56 0.35 -31.02
N VAL A 25 -14.21 0.19 -29.76
CA VAL A 25 -13.41 1.19 -29.06
C VAL A 25 -11.98 1.02 -29.59
N GLU A 26 -11.62 1.83 -30.57
CA GLU A 26 -10.22 2.00 -30.99
C GLU A 26 -9.49 2.82 -29.89
N GLY A 27 -9.17 2.16 -28.78
CA GLY A 27 -8.21 2.60 -27.81
C GLY A 27 -7.02 1.67 -27.91
N ALA A 28 -5.91 2.12 -28.48
CA ALA A 28 -4.65 1.44 -28.24
C ALA A 28 -4.42 1.41 -26.72
N ALA A 29 -4.46 0.21 -26.13
CA ALA A 29 -4.10 0.06 -24.72
C ALA A 29 -2.67 0.59 -24.57
N ARG A 30 -2.51 1.78 -23.99
CA ARG A 30 -1.19 2.22 -23.54
C ARG A 30 -0.77 1.25 -22.45
N PRO A 31 0.45 0.67 -22.51
CA PRO A 31 0.98 -0.06 -21.36
C PRO A 31 0.85 0.87 -20.14
N ALA A 32 0.24 0.39 -19.08
CA ALA A 32 0.23 1.15 -17.84
C ALA A 32 1.69 1.44 -17.46
N ALA A 33 1.98 2.70 -17.13
CA ALA A 33 3.33 3.06 -16.67
C ALA A 33 3.67 2.19 -15.47
N SER A 34 4.89 1.66 -15.38
CA SER A 34 5.29 0.82 -14.24
C SER A 34 5.19 1.63 -12.93
N VAL A 35 4.77 0.97 -11.84
CA VAL A 35 4.76 1.57 -10.49
C VAL A 35 6.15 1.99 -10.01
N LEU A 36 7.21 1.50 -10.65
CA LEU A 36 8.57 1.98 -10.40
C LEU A 36 8.71 3.49 -10.61
N GLY A 37 8.04 4.04 -11.64
CA GLY A 37 8.05 5.46 -11.94
C GLY A 37 7.25 6.32 -10.95
N LEU A 38 6.50 5.69 -10.03
CA LEU A 38 5.76 6.37 -8.97
C LEU A 38 6.55 6.45 -7.66
N LEU A 39 7.66 5.70 -7.53
CA LEU A 39 8.54 5.86 -6.36
C LEU A 39 9.15 7.27 -6.37
N PRO A 40 9.14 7.98 -5.23
CA PRO A 40 9.59 9.36 -5.21
C PRO A 40 11.09 9.47 -5.45
N THR A 41 11.48 10.52 -6.15
CA THR A 41 12.89 10.89 -6.30
C THR A 41 13.44 11.49 -5.00
N GLU A 42 14.76 11.51 -4.85
CA GLU A 42 15.42 12.13 -3.68
C GLU A 42 15.07 13.63 -3.56
N ALA A 43 14.83 14.33 -4.68
CA ALA A 43 14.45 15.73 -4.68
C ALA A 43 13.01 15.96 -4.16
N GLU A 44 12.05 15.16 -4.62
CA GLU A 44 10.65 15.19 -4.14
C GLU A 44 10.58 14.85 -2.65
N LEU A 45 11.38 13.87 -2.20
CA LEU A 45 11.45 13.55 -0.78
C LEU A 45 12.05 14.68 0.06
N ALA A 46 13.10 15.34 -0.43
CA ALA A 46 13.68 16.47 0.29
C ALA A 46 12.68 17.62 0.49
N GLU A 47 11.80 17.84 -0.49
CA GLU A 47 10.70 18.80 -0.40
C GLU A 47 9.63 18.34 0.60
N ALA A 48 9.17 17.09 0.51
CA ALA A 48 8.09 16.55 1.34
C ALA A 48 8.48 16.43 2.82
N VAL A 49 9.72 16.00 3.13
CA VAL A 49 10.13 15.71 4.51
C VAL A 49 11.04 16.76 5.14
N GLY A 50 11.50 17.73 4.35
CA GLY A 50 12.31 18.86 4.83
C GLY A 50 13.78 18.57 5.08
N ASN A 51 14.29 17.38 4.67
CA ASN A 51 15.71 17.06 4.65
C ASN A 51 16.04 16.00 3.59
N GLY A 52 17.30 15.97 3.13
CA GLY A 52 17.74 15.03 2.11
C GLY A 52 17.70 13.57 2.60
N LEU A 53 17.10 12.72 1.79
CA LEU A 53 17.14 11.27 1.91
C LEU A 53 17.72 10.69 0.61
N SER A 54 18.53 9.62 0.70
CA SER A 54 19.15 8.99 -0.45
C SER A 54 19.00 7.47 -0.41
N THR A 55 18.90 6.86 -1.58
CA THR A 55 18.93 5.40 -1.73
C THR A 55 20.33 4.82 -1.56
N PHE A 56 21.38 5.66 -1.58
CA PHE A 56 22.78 5.24 -1.63
C PHE A 56 23.10 4.22 -2.73
N GLY A 57 22.33 4.27 -3.82
CA GLY A 57 22.49 3.36 -4.96
C GLY A 57 21.86 1.99 -4.77
N PHE A 58 21.12 1.74 -3.69
CA PHE A 58 20.32 0.54 -3.57
C PHE A 58 19.18 0.57 -4.58
N ALA A 59 19.08 -0.50 -5.39
CA ALA A 59 18.03 -0.64 -6.37
C ALA A 59 16.67 -0.90 -5.69
N PRO A 60 15.57 -0.39 -6.24
CA PRO A 60 14.23 -0.74 -5.78
C PRO A 60 13.90 -2.21 -6.08
N PHE A 61 13.00 -2.77 -5.27
CA PHE A 61 12.38 -4.06 -5.58
C PHE A 61 11.11 -3.79 -6.38
N VAL A 62 10.93 -4.54 -7.48
CA VAL A 62 9.75 -4.46 -8.34
C VAL A 62 9.25 -5.87 -8.63
N GLY A 63 7.94 -6.10 -8.55
CA GLY A 63 7.32 -7.41 -8.78
C GLY A 63 5.83 -7.40 -8.45
N GLY A 64 5.28 -8.55 -8.10
CA GLY A 64 3.93 -8.69 -7.58
C GLY A 64 3.88 -8.57 -6.05
N ALA A 65 2.84 -9.10 -5.42
CA ALA A 65 2.73 -9.15 -3.96
C ALA A 65 3.86 -9.94 -3.28
N ASP A 66 4.57 -10.78 -4.02
CA ASP A 66 5.67 -11.62 -3.54
C ASP A 66 6.92 -10.83 -3.11
N ILE A 67 7.09 -9.59 -3.62
CA ILE A 67 8.22 -8.72 -3.21
C ILE A 67 7.95 -7.97 -1.90
N LEU A 68 6.71 -7.98 -1.40
CA LEU A 68 6.33 -7.30 -0.17
C LEU A 68 6.91 -8.01 1.07
N PRO A 69 7.21 -7.26 2.15
CA PRO A 69 7.81 -7.81 3.36
C PRO A 69 7.01 -8.98 3.96
N ASP A 70 7.66 -10.10 4.23
CA ASP A 70 7.06 -11.33 4.74
C ASP A 70 7.62 -11.72 6.11
N GLY A 71 7.64 -10.75 7.04
CA GLY A 71 8.23 -10.91 8.37
C GLY A 71 7.31 -11.57 9.39
N PHE A 72 6.02 -11.27 9.36
CA PHE A 72 5.02 -11.70 10.34
C PHE A 72 3.81 -12.30 9.63
N ARG A 73 3.33 -13.46 10.12
CA ARG A 73 2.23 -14.21 9.49
C ARG A 73 1.11 -14.57 10.44
N THR A 74 1.42 -14.71 11.72
CA THR A 74 0.52 -15.21 12.75
C THR A 74 0.70 -14.47 14.06
N ASP A 75 -0.25 -14.61 15.00
CA ASP A 75 -0.12 -14.08 16.37
C ASP A 75 1.10 -14.66 17.13
N ALA A 76 1.65 -15.80 16.68
CA ALA A 76 2.89 -16.32 17.25
C ALA A 76 4.11 -15.49 16.82
N ASP A 77 4.06 -14.84 15.67
CA ASP A 77 5.12 -13.96 15.17
C ASP A 77 4.95 -12.52 15.68
N ALA A 78 3.71 -12.01 15.68
CA ALA A 78 3.37 -10.67 16.16
C ALA A 78 1.90 -10.62 16.61
N ALA A 79 1.63 -10.17 17.81
CA ALA A 79 0.29 -10.16 18.40
C ALA A 79 -0.13 -8.76 18.89
N PRO A 80 -1.32 -8.28 18.50
CA PRO A 80 -2.23 -8.91 17.54
C PRO A 80 -1.76 -8.75 16.09
N ILE A 81 -1.78 -9.84 15.31
CA ILE A 81 -1.35 -9.85 13.90
C ILE A 81 -2.17 -8.85 13.06
N ALA A 82 -3.44 -8.67 13.36
CA ALA A 82 -4.31 -7.72 12.69
C ALA A 82 -3.75 -6.28 12.71
N CYS A 83 -2.94 -5.89 13.70
CA CYS A 83 -2.39 -4.53 13.80
C CYS A 83 -1.00 -4.37 13.19
N VAL A 84 -0.42 -5.44 12.65
CA VAL A 84 0.91 -5.38 12.01
C VAL A 84 0.87 -4.52 10.74
N ALA A 85 -0.23 -4.47 10.00
CA ALA A 85 -0.37 -3.59 8.83
C ALA A 85 -0.30 -2.09 9.17
N VAL A 86 -0.51 -1.72 10.45
CA VAL A 86 -0.30 -0.34 10.92
C VAL A 86 1.17 -0.11 11.27
N THR A 87 1.83 -1.11 11.87
CA THR A 87 3.20 -0.96 12.39
C THR A 87 4.29 -1.22 11.35
N ASP A 88 3.97 -1.91 10.25
CA ASP A 88 4.90 -2.28 9.19
C ASP A 88 4.40 -1.83 7.82
N THR A 89 5.33 -1.45 6.94
CA THR A 89 5.00 -0.97 5.60
C THR A 89 4.68 -2.15 4.70
N ALA A 90 3.47 -2.18 4.16
CA ALA A 90 2.97 -3.15 3.20
C ALA A 90 3.34 -4.62 3.53
N PRO A 91 2.99 -5.14 4.72
CA PRO A 91 3.27 -6.53 5.03
C PRO A 91 2.51 -7.45 4.07
N ARG A 92 3.19 -8.46 3.52
CA ARG A 92 2.66 -9.31 2.44
C ARG A 92 1.29 -9.89 2.74
N PHE A 93 1.05 -10.37 3.97
CA PHE A 93 -0.21 -10.99 4.33
C PHE A 93 -1.43 -10.06 4.17
N ALA A 94 -1.23 -8.74 4.22
CA ALA A 94 -2.30 -7.77 4.04
C ALA A 94 -2.67 -7.56 2.55
N TYR A 95 -1.82 -8.02 1.64
CA TYR A 95 -1.98 -7.86 0.19
C TYR A 95 -2.12 -9.19 -0.58
N GLU A 96 -1.79 -10.34 0.02
CA GLU A 96 -1.69 -11.61 -0.70
C GLU A 96 -3.02 -12.11 -1.28
N ASP A 97 -4.15 -11.77 -0.62
CA ASP A 97 -5.49 -12.10 -1.11
C ASP A 97 -6.10 -10.97 -1.96
N ALA A 98 -5.37 -9.86 -2.13
CA ALA A 98 -5.81 -8.75 -2.93
C ALA A 98 -5.35 -8.89 -4.39
N ALA A 99 -6.10 -8.26 -5.31
CA ALA A 99 -5.79 -8.32 -6.74
C ALA A 99 -4.62 -7.38 -7.11
N VAL A 100 -3.42 -7.64 -6.60
CA VAL A 100 -2.20 -6.89 -6.88
C VAL A 100 -1.71 -7.22 -8.28
N LEU A 101 -1.48 -6.21 -9.13
CA LEU A 101 -0.87 -6.34 -10.45
C LEU A 101 0.64 -6.12 -10.40
N GLU A 102 1.07 -5.08 -9.71
CA GLU A 102 2.48 -4.69 -9.64
C GLU A 102 2.72 -3.98 -8.31
N ALA A 103 3.90 -4.16 -7.73
CA ALA A 103 4.37 -3.44 -6.56
C ALA A 103 5.80 -2.99 -6.76
N ALA A 104 6.16 -1.84 -6.18
CA ALA A 104 7.52 -1.37 -6.07
C ALA A 104 7.79 -0.91 -4.63
N ARG A 105 8.99 -1.17 -4.12
CA ARG A 105 9.42 -0.69 -2.80
C ARG A 105 10.86 -0.19 -2.84
N GLN A 106 11.12 0.85 -2.05
CA GLN A 106 12.43 1.47 -1.92
C GLN A 106 12.64 1.98 -0.50
N SER A 107 13.84 1.80 0.02
CA SER A 107 14.29 2.43 1.27
C SER A 107 15.22 3.59 0.97
N TYR A 108 15.09 4.65 1.76
CA TYR A 108 15.86 5.88 1.67
C TYR A 108 16.43 6.20 3.07
N PHE A 109 17.62 6.79 3.12
CA PHE A 109 18.31 7.06 4.38
C PHE A 109 18.93 8.45 4.38
N SER A 110 19.06 9.04 5.57
CA SER A 110 19.86 10.25 5.79
C SER A 110 21.01 9.94 6.75
N LEU A 111 22.22 10.32 6.38
CA LEU A 111 23.40 10.28 7.24
C LEU A 111 23.71 11.65 7.85
N ALA A 112 22.88 12.66 7.60
CA ALA A 112 23.06 13.99 8.14
C ALA A 112 22.83 13.99 9.66
N ALA A 113 23.79 14.47 10.42
CA ALA A 113 23.64 14.60 11.85
C ALA A 113 22.49 15.57 12.18
N GLY A 114 21.57 15.14 13.05
CA GLY A 114 20.41 15.95 13.44
C GLY A 114 19.30 16.05 12.39
N ALA A 115 19.31 15.20 11.34
CA ALA A 115 18.19 15.12 10.40
C ALA A 115 16.90 14.78 11.15
N ALA A 116 15.81 15.48 10.86
CA ALA A 116 14.50 15.25 11.46
C ALA A 116 13.93 13.87 11.04
N VAL A 117 14.21 13.46 9.80
CA VAL A 117 13.88 12.13 9.26
C VAL A 117 15.17 11.43 8.92
N SER A 118 15.46 10.30 9.60
CA SER A 118 16.68 9.51 9.40
C SER A 118 16.52 8.43 8.33
N GLY A 119 15.30 8.04 7.99
CA GLY A 119 15.03 7.06 6.97
C GLY A 119 13.56 7.02 6.57
N MET A 120 13.30 6.42 5.43
CA MET A 120 11.96 6.20 4.90
C MET A 120 11.90 4.88 4.14
N ASP A 121 10.84 4.12 4.35
CA ASP A 121 10.42 3.05 3.46
C ASP A 121 9.21 3.51 2.68
N ALA A 122 9.25 3.38 1.35
CA ALA A 122 8.13 3.66 0.46
C ALA A 122 7.72 2.40 -0.29
N VAL A 123 6.43 2.18 -0.40
CA VAL A 123 5.83 1.10 -1.20
C VAL A 123 4.69 1.67 -2.04
N VAL A 124 4.66 1.30 -3.30
CA VAL A 124 3.56 1.61 -4.23
C VAL A 124 3.01 0.30 -4.77
N VAL A 125 1.69 0.13 -4.69
CA VAL A 125 1.00 -1.08 -5.13
C VAL A 125 -0.09 -0.69 -6.12
N ARG A 126 -0.02 -1.25 -7.33
CA ARG A 126 -1.09 -1.16 -8.33
C ARG A 126 -2.02 -2.35 -8.20
N MET A 127 -3.29 -2.05 -8.06
CA MET A 127 -4.36 -3.02 -7.99
C MET A 127 -4.96 -3.28 -9.37
N ALA A 128 -5.71 -4.36 -9.52
CA ALA A 128 -6.36 -4.71 -10.79
C ALA A 128 -7.43 -3.68 -11.24
N SER A 129 -7.90 -2.83 -10.34
CA SER A 129 -8.85 -1.75 -10.64
C SER A 129 -8.93 -0.77 -9.46
N GLU A 130 -9.43 0.43 -9.73
CA GLU A 130 -9.79 1.43 -8.71
C GLU A 130 -10.73 0.83 -7.64
N ALA A 131 -11.77 0.10 -8.05
CA ALA A 131 -12.68 -0.55 -7.11
C ALA A 131 -11.99 -1.62 -6.22
N ALA A 132 -10.89 -2.24 -6.68
CA ALA A 132 -10.11 -3.15 -5.86
C ALA A 132 -9.24 -2.37 -4.86
N ALA A 133 -8.64 -1.26 -5.29
CA ALA A 133 -7.88 -0.37 -4.42
C ALA A 133 -8.75 0.25 -3.33
N ASP A 134 -9.94 0.73 -3.69
CA ASP A 134 -10.92 1.30 -2.76
C ASP A 134 -11.32 0.29 -1.67
N ARG A 135 -11.69 -0.93 -2.06
CA ARG A 135 -12.07 -1.96 -1.07
C ARG A 135 -10.94 -2.30 -0.11
N LEU A 136 -9.71 -2.37 -0.61
CA LEU A 136 -8.56 -2.65 0.23
C LEU A 136 -8.26 -1.48 1.17
N PHE A 137 -8.36 -0.25 0.67
CA PHE A 137 -8.22 0.96 1.49
C PHE A 137 -9.25 1.01 2.62
N GLU A 138 -10.53 0.74 2.35
CA GLU A 138 -11.57 0.70 3.38
C GLU A 138 -11.29 -0.40 4.43
N THR A 139 -10.74 -1.53 4.00
CA THR A 139 -10.28 -2.58 4.92
C THR A 139 -9.18 -2.07 5.84
N PHE A 140 -8.17 -1.38 5.30
CA PHE A 140 -7.12 -0.75 6.09
C PHE A 140 -7.66 0.33 7.00
N ALA A 141 -8.58 1.20 6.52
CA ALA A 141 -9.16 2.26 7.33
C ALA A 141 -9.92 1.70 8.55
N ALA A 142 -10.67 0.63 8.37
CA ALA A 142 -11.34 -0.04 9.48
C ALA A 142 -10.33 -0.66 10.47
N GLN A 143 -9.30 -1.34 9.95
CA GLN A 143 -8.27 -1.99 10.75
C GLN A 143 -7.43 -0.98 11.53
N TRP A 144 -6.95 0.09 10.89
CA TRP A 144 -6.13 1.11 11.54
C TRP A 144 -6.88 1.77 12.70
N ARG A 145 -8.16 2.13 12.50
CA ARG A 145 -9.00 2.69 13.59
C ARG A 145 -9.18 1.73 14.78
N GLN A 146 -9.28 0.42 14.53
CA GLN A 146 -9.37 -0.59 15.59
C GLN A 146 -8.06 -0.77 16.35
N CYS A 147 -6.93 -0.49 15.69
CA CYS A 147 -5.59 -0.66 16.25
C CYS A 147 -5.08 0.59 17.00
N ASP A 148 -5.81 1.71 16.99
CA ASP A 148 -5.41 2.90 17.73
C ASP A 148 -5.30 2.62 19.25
N GLY A 149 -4.21 3.06 19.87
CA GLY A 149 -3.87 2.77 21.26
C GLY A 149 -3.40 1.33 21.54
N THR A 150 -3.24 0.49 20.50
CA THR A 150 -2.84 -0.92 20.66
C THR A 150 -1.32 -1.06 20.70
N THR A 151 -0.83 -1.97 21.54
CA THR A 151 0.56 -2.44 21.52
C THR A 151 0.62 -3.76 20.78
N VAL A 152 1.54 -3.85 19.81
CA VAL A 152 1.85 -5.08 19.07
C VAL A 152 3.16 -5.65 19.59
N ASP A 153 3.11 -6.86 20.15
CA ASP A 153 4.30 -7.61 20.56
C ASP A 153 4.84 -8.39 19.38
N LYS A 154 6.07 -8.13 18.96
CA LYS A 154 6.71 -8.75 17.81
C LYS A 154 7.88 -9.62 18.23
N ARG A 155 7.95 -10.82 17.66
CA ARG A 155 9.10 -11.72 17.79
C ARG A 155 9.99 -11.56 16.55
N LEU A 156 11.16 -10.97 16.75
CA LEU A 156 12.13 -10.80 15.67
C LEU A 156 12.81 -12.14 15.37
N ARG A 157 12.71 -12.60 14.14
CA ARG A 157 13.40 -13.82 13.68
C ARG A 157 14.88 -13.52 13.53
N GLY A 158 15.72 -14.25 14.23
CA GLY A 158 17.18 -14.09 14.18
C GLY A 158 17.87 -14.92 15.26
N ALA A 159 19.20 -14.78 15.36
CA ALA A 159 20.02 -15.55 16.29
C ALA A 159 19.74 -15.29 17.78
N SER A 160 18.93 -14.28 18.12
CA SER A 160 18.69 -13.85 19.50
C SER A 160 17.25 -13.96 19.98
N ASP A 161 16.29 -14.41 19.15
CA ASP A 161 14.86 -14.44 19.50
C ASP A 161 14.38 -13.15 20.20
N SER A 162 14.85 -11.99 19.70
CA SER A 162 14.59 -10.70 20.30
C SER A 162 13.11 -10.36 20.19
N GLN A 163 12.56 -9.78 21.24
CA GLN A 163 11.21 -9.22 21.25
C GLN A 163 11.26 -7.72 21.05
N MET A 164 10.29 -7.19 20.34
CA MET A 164 10.08 -5.76 20.13
C MET A 164 8.61 -5.45 20.38
N THR A 165 8.32 -4.36 21.04
CA THR A 165 6.97 -3.83 21.13
C THR A 165 6.80 -2.65 20.16
N ALA A 166 5.61 -2.51 19.60
CA ALA A 166 5.24 -1.37 18.76
C ALA A 166 3.91 -0.81 19.26
N VAL A 167 3.92 0.39 19.81
CA VAL A 167 2.71 1.10 20.25
C VAL A 167 2.20 1.95 19.11
N ILE A 168 0.93 1.76 18.76
CA ILE A 168 0.21 2.54 17.74
C ILE A 168 -0.54 3.65 18.45
N ASP A 169 -0.46 4.86 17.92
CA ASP A 169 -1.07 6.03 18.51
C ASP A 169 -1.43 7.07 17.44
N ASP A 170 -2.42 7.93 17.74
CA ASP A 170 -2.83 9.02 16.85
C ASP A 170 -3.26 8.56 15.45
N VAL A 171 -4.01 7.49 15.33
CA VAL A 171 -4.56 7.07 14.04
C VAL A 171 -5.53 8.12 13.52
N THR A 172 -5.35 8.56 12.28
CA THR A 172 -6.26 9.48 11.59
C THR A 172 -6.61 8.96 10.20
N ASP A 173 -7.78 9.39 9.71
CA ASP A 173 -8.28 9.10 8.37
C ASP A 173 -8.81 10.43 7.80
N THR A 174 -8.09 11.00 6.85
CA THR A 174 -8.41 12.31 6.28
C THR A 174 -8.08 12.29 4.78
N ASP A 175 -9.03 12.71 3.95
CA ASP A 175 -8.85 12.85 2.50
C ASP A 175 -8.29 11.59 1.82
N ARG A 176 -8.74 10.40 2.25
CA ARG A 176 -8.29 9.09 1.76
C ARG A 176 -6.80 8.81 2.05
N ILE A 177 -6.30 9.40 3.13
CA ILE A 177 -4.98 9.11 3.69
C ILE A 177 -5.13 8.74 5.15
N LEU A 178 -4.68 7.53 5.49
CA LEU A 178 -4.52 7.07 6.86
C LEU A 178 -3.17 7.53 7.37
N SER A 179 -3.08 7.95 8.62
CA SER A 179 -1.79 8.18 9.27
C SER A 179 -1.79 7.68 10.71
N ALA A 180 -0.62 7.30 11.21
CA ALA A 180 -0.42 6.86 12.57
C ALA A 180 1.00 7.18 13.06
N THR A 181 1.15 7.34 14.36
CA THR A 181 2.45 7.32 15.05
C THR A 181 2.69 5.91 15.58
N VAL A 182 3.86 5.34 15.27
CA VAL A 182 4.28 4.04 15.80
C VAL A 182 5.56 4.23 16.60
N VAL A 183 5.52 3.82 17.86
CA VAL A 183 6.68 3.87 18.73
C VAL A 183 7.15 2.46 19.02
N THR A 184 8.37 2.12 18.58
CA THR A 184 8.96 0.81 18.82
C THR A 184 9.93 0.87 19.98
N GLU A 185 9.88 -0.17 20.82
CA GLU A 185 10.82 -0.38 21.92
C GLU A 185 11.49 -1.74 21.73
N LEU A 186 12.81 -1.70 21.58
CA LEU A 186 13.66 -2.88 21.54
C LEU A 186 14.24 -3.14 22.95
N PRO A 187 14.69 -4.38 23.25
CA PRO A 187 15.33 -4.67 24.53
C PRO A 187 16.40 -3.65 24.88
N PRO A 188 16.70 -3.43 26.17
CA PRO A 188 17.32 -2.21 26.73
C PRO A 188 18.57 -1.68 26.05
N ALA A 189 19.24 -2.50 25.24
CA ALA A 189 20.50 -2.14 24.58
C ALA A 189 20.32 -1.36 23.24
N VAL A 190 19.11 -1.31 22.65
CA VAL A 190 18.89 -0.74 21.29
C VAL A 190 18.06 0.53 21.29
N GLY A 191 17.26 0.77 22.34
CA GLY A 191 16.55 2.03 22.53
C GLY A 191 15.15 2.07 21.92
N ARG A 192 14.58 3.27 21.91
CA ARG A 192 13.25 3.60 21.44
C ARG A 192 13.34 4.33 20.11
N SER A 193 12.53 3.92 19.13
CA SER A 193 12.42 4.58 17.84
C SER A 193 10.98 4.99 17.56
N GLN A 194 10.80 6.09 16.85
CA GLN A 194 9.48 6.57 16.46
C GLN A 194 9.38 6.59 14.94
N TYR A 195 8.23 6.15 14.45
CA TYR A 195 7.90 6.17 13.04
C TYR A 195 6.59 6.92 12.82
N GLN A 196 6.54 7.67 11.72
CA GLN A 196 5.30 8.22 11.19
C GLN A 196 4.88 7.39 9.99
N ARG A 197 3.70 6.80 10.09
CA ARG A 197 3.11 5.98 9.03
C ARG A 197 2.09 6.80 8.27
N ALA A 198 2.06 6.62 6.94
CA ALA A 198 0.92 7.05 6.14
C ALA A 198 0.62 6.01 5.05
N LEU A 199 -0.65 5.88 4.70
CA LEU A 199 -1.16 5.05 3.62
C LEU A 199 -2.25 5.82 2.90
N GLY A 200 -2.16 5.94 1.59
CA GLY A 200 -3.16 6.65 0.77
C GLY A 200 -3.53 5.86 -0.47
N VAL A 201 -4.66 6.24 -1.10
CA VAL A 201 -5.15 5.62 -2.33
C VAL A 201 -5.61 6.66 -3.33
N ARG A 202 -5.26 6.45 -4.62
CA ARG A 202 -5.74 7.22 -5.76
C ARG A 202 -5.86 6.33 -6.98
N GLY A 203 -7.02 6.37 -7.66
CA GLY A 203 -7.29 5.47 -8.78
C GLY A 203 -7.08 4.00 -8.38
N ASP A 204 -6.31 3.27 -9.15
CA ASP A 204 -5.97 1.87 -8.88
C ASP A 204 -4.72 1.67 -8.02
N THR A 205 -4.18 2.74 -7.43
CA THR A 205 -2.88 2.74 -6.77
C THR A 205 -2.99 3.03 -5.27
N ILE A 206 -2.32 2.23 -4.45
CA ILE A 206 -2.11 2.43 -3.02
C ILE A 206 -0.63 2.79 -2.80
N ALA A 207 -0.37 3.83 -2.01
CA ALA A 207 0.96 4.21 -1.57
C ALA A 207 1.07 4.10 -0.06
N GLU A 208 2.15 3.52 0.44
CA GLU A 208 2.48 3.46 1.86
C GLU A 208 3.87 4.02 2.13
N VAL A 209 4.00 4.77 3.21
CA VAL A 209 5.29 5.22 3.71
C VAL A 209 5.44 4.97 5.22
N SER A 210 6.69 4.79 5.63
CA SER A 210 7.11 4.79 7.03
C SER A 210 8.33 5.68 7.17
N LEU A 211 8.22 6.77 7.93
CA LEU A 211 9.32 7.69 8.20
C LEU A 211 9.90 7.39 9.58
N ALA A 212 11.19 7.04 9.64
CA ALA A 212 11.94 6.99 10.89
C ALA A 212 12.28 8.43 11.32
N VAL A 213 11.64 8.90 12.39
CA VAL A 213 11.80 10.29 12.87
C VAL A 213 12.73 10.35 14.08
N THR A 214 13.62 11.34 14.06
CA THR A 214 14.52 11.58 15.16
C THR A 214 13.80 12.39 16.25
N PRO A 215 13.87 12.02 17.53
CA PRO A 215 13.13 12.71 18.62
C PRO A 215 13.55 14.17 18.86
N VAL A 216 14.50 14.69 18.10
CA VAL A 216 15.13 16.00 18.39
C VAL A 216 14.27 17.14 17.83
N GLY A 217 13.54 17.81 18.73
CA GLY A 217 13.09 19.19 18.56
C GLY A 217 11.82 19.44 17.74
N GLU A 218 11.23 18.47 17.06
CA GLU A 218 10.02 18.68 16.28
C GLU A 218 8.75 18.30 17.05
N ARG A 219 7.71 19.11 16.85
CA ARG A 219 6.39 18.79 17.37
C ARG A 219 5.85 17.55 16.67
N ARG A 220 5.16 16.69 17.41
CA ARG A 220 4.57 15.43 16.91
C ARG A 220 3.71 15.62 15.66
N GLY A 221 2.99 16.76 15.55
CA GLY A 221 2.17 17.09 14.39
C GLY A 221 2.95 17.36 13.12
N ASP A 222 4.13 17.99 13.22
CA ASP A 222 4.95 18.34 12.05
C ASP A 222 5.50 17.06 11.37
N ASN A 223 5.87 16.06 12.16
CA ASN A 223 6.36 14.79 11.62
C ASN A 223 5.26 13.96 10.94
N ARG A 224 4.01 14.02 11.46
CA ARG A 224 2.86 13.37 10.82
C ARG A 224 2.58 13.99 9.45
N ALA A 225 2.59 15.31 9.37
CA ALA A 225 2.39 16.02 8.10
C ALA A 225 3.41 15.57 7.04
N LYS A 226 4.69 15.32 7.42
CA LYS A 226 5.71 14.83 6.50
C LYS A 226 5.37 13.47 5.88
N ALA A 227 4.83 12.53 6.67
CA ALA A 227 4.42 11.22 6.14
C ALA A 227 3.24 11.37 5.17
N ILE A 228 2.27 12.23 5.50
CA ILE A 228 1.13 12.54 4.63
C ILE A 228 1.64 13.17 3.33
N HIS A 229 2.48 14.22 3.39
CA HIS A 229 3.04 14.87 2.21
C HIS A 229 3.85 13.91 1.33
N ALA A 230 4.58 12.95 1.93
CA ALA A 230 5.30 11.94 1.15
C ALA A 230 4.36 11.01 0.39
N VAL A 231 3.21 10.61 0.98
CA VAL A 231 2.19 9.83 0.28
C VAL A 231 1.49 10.66 -0.80
N GLU A 232 1.15 11.92 -0.51
CA GLU A 232 0.56 12.85 -1.48
C GLU A 232 1.45 13.01 -2.70
N ALA A 233 2.76 13.26 -2.50
CA ALA A 233 3.73 13.41 -3.59
C ALA A 233 3.80 12.17 -4.49
N ILE A 234 3.72 10.96 -3.91
CA ILE A 234 3.64 9.71 -4.69
C ILE A 234 2.33 9.66 -5.49
N LEU A 235 1.21 9.96 -4.86
CA LEU A 235 -0.12 9.83 -5.47
C LEU A 235 -0.44 10.96 -6.46
N GLU A 236 0.23 12.10 -6.41
CA GLU A 236 0.06 13.19 -7.40
C GLU A 236 0.51 12.77 -8.81
N THR A 237 1.38 11.77 -8.90
CA THR A 237 1.90 11.25 -10.18
C THR A 237 1.04 10.16 -10.82
N VAL A 238 -0.05 9.74 -10.15
CA VAL A 238 -1.00 8.70 -10.58
C VAL A 238 -2.07 9.19 -11.54
#